data_50c41f3e777aeb48d3704304e4f004f1
#
_entry.id   50c41f3e777aeb48d3704304e4f004f1
#
_cell.length_a   1.000
_cell.length_b   1.000
_cell.length_c   1.000
_cell.angle_alpha   90.00
_cell.angle_beta   90.00
_cell.angle_gamma   90.00
#
_symmetry.space_group_name_H-M   'P 1'
#
loop_
_entity.id
_entity.type
_entity.pdbx_description
1 polymer ?
#
loop_
_entity_poly.entity_id
_entity_poly.type
_entity_poly.pdbx_seq_one_letter_code
_entity_poly.pdbx_strand_id
1 'polypeptide(L)'
;MRVVSLSKALVAGAYQRKLEEIARLGVELTALVPERWREPRVGTLELERRYTAGYQLQALPIALNGRHHLHFYPTLGRALRRLRPQVLHIDEESFNLATFQAMRLGVALGARCCFYNYANIDRFYPPPFNLFERY
;
A
#
# COMPACT_ATOMS: atom_id res chain seq x y z
N MET A 1 -18.03 -3.12 -6.49
CA MET A 1 -17.26 -2.00 -5.89
C MET A 1 -15.78 -2.24 -6.17
N ARG A 2 -15.10 -1.25 -6.77
CA ARG A 2 -13.66 -1.35 -7.07
C ARG A 2 -12.83 -0.90 -5.85
N VAL A 3 -12.03 -1.81 -5.34
CA VAL A 3 -11.15 -1.60 -4.19
C VAL A 3 -9.70 -1.79 -4.63
N VAL A 4 -8.85 -0.84 -4.26
CA VAL A 4 -7.40 -0.98 -4.40
C VAL A 4 -6.78 -1.06 -3.01
N SER A 5 -5.94 -2.06 -2.77
CA SER A 5 -5.13 -2.19 -1.55
C SER A 5 -3.66 -1.97 -1.89
N LEU A 6 -2.99 -1.07 -1.18
CA LEU A 6 -1.56 -0.78 -1.35
C LEU A 6 -0.81 -1.22 -0.08
N SER A 7 0.19 -2.10 -0.23
CA SER A 7 1.02 -2.54 0.90
C SER A 7 2.34 -3.13 0.45
N LYS A 8 3.44 -2.73 1.09
CA LYS A 8 4.74 -3.39 0.91
C LYS A 8 4.81 -4.76 1.59
N ALA A 9 4.04 -4.97 2.65
CA ALA A 9 4.03 -6.24 3.38
C ALA A 9 3.52 -7.41 2.53
N LEU A 10 2.70 -7.12 1.52
CA LEU A 10 2.16 -8.13 0.61
C LEU A 10 3.20 -8.78 -0.32
N VAL A 11 4.48 -8.36 -0.30
CA VAL A 11 5.56 -9.10 -0.96
C VAL A 11 5.70 -10.51 -0.39
N ALA A 12 5.44 -10.68 0.91
CA ALA A 12 5.39 -11.99 1.55
C ALA A 12 4.02 -12.64 1.34
N GLY A 13 4.02 -13.82 0.73
CA GLY A 13 2.81 -14.55 0.36
C GLY A 13 1.88 -14.86 1.53
N ALA A 14 2.44 -15.03 2.73
CA ALA A 14 1.64 -15.28 3.94
C ALA A 14 0.59 -14.19 4.23
N TYR A 15 0.88 -12.93 3.88
CA TYR A 15 -0.05 -11.81 4.09
C TYR A 15 -1.12 -11.67 2.98
N GLN A 16 -1.00 -12.43 1.88
CA GLN A 16 -1.93 -12.34 0.75
C GLN A 16 -3.24 -13.07 1.00
N ARG A 17 -3.30 -14.03 1.93
CA ARG A 17 -4.51 -14.83 2.21
C ARG A 17 -5.73 -13.97 2.54
N LYS A 18 -5.54 -12.89 3.32
CA LYS A 18 -6.62 -11.94 3.64
C LYS A 18 -7.30 -11.34 2.40
N LEU A 19 -6.56 -11.20 1.31
CA LEU A 19 -7.09 -10.61 0.06
C LEU A 19 -8.04 -11.54 -0.67
N GLU A 20 -7.79 -12.85 -0.63
CA GLU A 20 -8.74 -13.83 -1.17
C GLU A 20 -10.07 -13.82 -0.39
N GLU A 21 -9.99 -13.71 0.94
CA GLU A 21 -11.20 -13.63 1.78
C GLU A 21 -11.99 -12.33 1.49
N ILE A 22 -11.28 -11.20 1.31
CA ILE A 22 -11.92 -9.94 0.92
C ILE A 22 -12.56 -10.05 -0.48
N ALA A 23 -11.88 -10.68 -1.43
CA ALA A 23 -12.41 -10.88 -2.78
C ALA A 23 -13.68 -11.72 -2.79
N ARG A 24 -13.79 -12.74 -1.90
CA ARG A 24 -15.01 -13.57 -1.74
C ARG A 24 -16.23 -12.77 -1.30
N LEU A 25 -16.05 -11.57 -0.75
CA LEU A 25 -17.16 -10.67 -0.41
C LEU A 25 -17.76 -9.96 -1.65
N GLY A 26 -17.32 -10.29 -2.86
CA GLY A 26 -17.86 -9.75 -4.10
C GLY A 26 -17.32 -8.38 -4.48
N VAL A 27 -16.16 -7.97 -3.97
CA VAL A 27 -15.50 -6.74 -4.38
C VAL A 27 -14.51 -7.00 -5.53
N GLU A 28 -14.41 -6.07 -6.45
CA GLU A 28 -13.38 -6.05 -7.49
C GLU A 28 -12.09 -5.52 -6.87
N LEU A 29 -11.24 -6.43 -6.38
CA LEU A 29 -10.04 -6.10 -5.62
C LEU A 29 -8.79 -6.13 -6.50
N THR A 30 -7.98 -5.08 -6.42
CA THR A 30 -6.61 -5.06 -6.95
C THR A 30 -5.64 -4.73 -5.81
N ALA A 31 -4.66 -5.58 -5.58
CA ALA A 31 -3.56 -5.33 -4.67
C ALA A 31 -2.35 -4.76 -5.44
N LEU A 32 -1.87 -3.61 -5.00
CA LEU A 32 -0.66 -2.96 -5.48
C LEU A 32 0.46 -3.24 -4.48
N VAL A 33 1.53 -3.86 -4.95
CA VAL A 33 2.65 -4.28 -4.12
C VAL A 33 3.98 -3.97 -4.83
N PRO A 34 5.10 -3.72 -4.12
CA PRO A 34 6.38 -3.61 -4.79
C PRO A 34 6.83 -4.99 -5.34
N GLU A 35 7.63 -4.97 -6.41
CA GLU A 35 8.23 -6.20 -6.96
C GLU A 35 9.13 -6.91 -5.95
N ARG A 36 9.74 -6.12 -5.06
CA ARG A 36 10.62 -6.59 -3.98
C ARG A 36 10.66 -5.56 -2.86
N TRP A 37 10.93 -6.03 -1.65
CA TRP A 37 11.13 -5.17 -0.49
C TRP A 37 12.43 -5.54 0.22
N ARG A 38 13.28 -4.54 0.50
CA ARG A 38 14.49 -4.72 1.30
C ARG A 38 14.17 -4.54 2.78
N GLU A 39 14.05 -5.65 3.47
CA GLU A 39 13.87 -5.66 4.92
C GLU A 39 15.24 -5.59 5.61
N PRO A 40 15.54 -4.58 6.45
CA PRO A 40 16.88 -4.38 7.01
C PRO A 40 17.48 -5.57 7.77
N ARG A 41 16.63 -6.40 8.38
CA ARG A 41 17.06 -7.54 9.19
C ARG A 41 17.03 -8.88 8.45
N VAL A 42 16.30 -8.96 7.36
CA VAL A 42 16.04 -10.23 6.67
C VAL A 42 16.70 -10.25 5.28
N GLY A 43 16.96 -9.08 4.71
CA GLY A 43 17.44 -8.94 3.34
C GLY A 43 16.33 -8.62 2.34
N THR A 44 16.56 -8.90 1.07
CA THR A 44 15.58 -8.61 0.02
C THR A 44 14.55 -9.72 -0.08
N LEU A 45 13.30 -9.36 0.08
CA LEU A 45 12.13 -10.22 -0.16
C LEU A 45 11.62 -9.94 -1.56
N GLU A 46 11.62 -10.95 -2.42
CA GLU A 46 10.99 -10.90 -3.75
C GLU A 46 9.49 -11.16 -3.61
N LEU A 47 8.71 -10.61 -4.53
CA LEU A 47 7.25 -10.79 -4.53
C LEU A 47 6.89 -12.26 -4.71
N GLU A 48 6.35 -12.87 -3.67
CA GLU A 48 5.70 -14.16 -3.75
C GLU A 48 4.29 -14.01 -4.36
N ARG A 49 3.83 -15.05 -5.07
CA ARG A 49 2.46 -15.16 -5.58
C ARG A 49 1.87 -16.46 -5.04
N ARG A 50 1.43 -16.41 -3.80
CA ARG A 50 1.01 -17.62 -3.07
C ARG A 50 -0.51 -17.79 -2.97
N TYR A 51 -1.21 -16.71 -2.66
CA TYR A 51 -2.65 -16.64 -2.54
C TYR A 51 -3.14 -15.55 -3.48
N THR A 52 -3.62 -15.94 -4.67
CA THR A 52 -3.94 -14.97 -5.74
C THR A 52 -5.33 -15.21 -6.34
N ALA A 53 -6.17 -16.03 -5.69
CA ALA A 53 -7.48 -16.33 -6.21
C ALA A 53 -8.48 -15.19 -5.97
N GLY A 54 -9.24 -14.85 -7.01
CA GLY A 54 -10.38 -13.93 -6.93
C GLY A 54 -10.03 -12.45 -6.92
N TYR A 55 -8.74 -12.06 -7.01
CA TYR A 55 -8.31 -10.67 -7.10
C TYR A 55 -7.10 -10.50 -8.04
N GLN A 56 -6.75 -9.26 -8.34
CA GLN A 56 -5.56 -8.95 -9.15
C GLN A 56 -4.39 -8.54 -8.24
N LEU A 57 -3.23 -9.19 -8.41
CA LEU A 57 -1.98 -8.81 -7.76
C LEU A 57 -1.06 -8.14 -8.77
N GLN A 58 -0.88 -6.82 -8.65
CA GLN A 58 -0.10 -6.00 -9.55
C GLN A 58 1.15 -5.47 -8.85
N ALA A 59 2.31 -5.79 -9.40
CA ALA A 59 3.59 -5.24 -8.95
C ALA A 59 3.78 -3.80 -9.42
N LEU A 60 4.37 -2.96 -8.56
CA LEU A 60 4.77 -1.60 -8.86
C LEU A 60 6.26 -1.40 -8.56
N PRO A 61 6.96 -0.58 -9.36
CA PRO A 61 8.30 -0.11 -9.00
C PRO A 61 8.24 0.71 -7.70
N ILE A 62 9.23 0.50 -6.85
CA ILE A 62 9.39 1.19 -5.58
C ILE A 62 10.69 2.00 -5.58
N ALA A 63 10.63 3.23 -5.12
CA ALA A 63 11.80 4.08 -4.89
C ALA A 63 12.16 4.09 -3.40
N LEU A 64 13.44 4.32 -3.09
CA LEU A 64 14.00 4.30 -1.74
C LEU A 64 13.69 2.99 -0.98
N ASN A 65 13.76 1.87 -1.70
CA ASN A 65 13.48 0.54 -1.18
C ASN A 65 14.34 0.22 0.06
N GLY A 66 13.70 -0.25 1.13
CA GLY A 66 14.33 -0.49 2.43
C GLY A 66 14.28 0.73 3.38
N ARG A 67 13.87 1.90 2.92
CA ARG A 67 13.65 3.06 3.78
C ARG A 67 12.18 3.12 4.20
N HIS A 68 11.86 2.54 5.36
CA HIS A 68 10.48 2.35 5.82
C HIS A 68 9.61 3.60 5.76
N HIS A 69 10.15 4.77 6.10
CA HIS A 69 9.36 6.00 6.17
C HIS A 69 9.42 6.85 4.90
N LEU A 70 10.38 6.59 4.01
CA LEU A 70 10.66 7.45 2.85
C LEU A 70 10.41 6.75 1.50
N HIS A 71 10.12 5.45 1.50
CA HIS A 71 9.80 4.78 0.24
C HIS A 71 8.52 5.35 -0.37
N PHE A 72 8.43 5.29 -1.68
CA PHE A 72 7.25 5.70 -2.43
C PHE A 72 7.14 4.94 -3.75
N TYR A 73 6.03 5.07 -4.44
CA TYR A 73 5.74 4.34 -5.67
C TYR A 73 5.66 5.31 -6.86
N PRO A 74 6.71 5.44 -7.69
CA PRO A 74 6.76 6.43 -8.78
C PRO A 74 5.61 6.34 -9.78
N THR A 75 5.07 5.15 -9.98
CA THR A 75 3.99 4.90 -10.96
C THR A 75 2.59 4.81 -10.35
N LEU A 76 2.44 5.03 -9.03
CA LEU A 76 1.17 4.88 -8.31
C LEU A 76 0.05 5.74 -8.93
N GLY A 77 0.33 6.99 -9.26
CA GLY A 77 -0.66 7.88 -9.86
C GLY A 77 -1.20 7.37 -11.21
N ARG A 78 -0.34 6.75 -12.03
CA ARG A 78 -0.76 6.11 -13.28
C ARG A 78 -1.64 4.88 -13.01
N ALA A 79 -1.24 4.04 -12.04
CA ALA A 79 -1.99 2.85 -11.66
C ALA A 79 -3.38 3.21 -11.15
N LEU A 80 -3.49 4.18 -10.22
CA LEU A 80 -4.78 4.61 -9.65
C LEU A 80 -5.70 5.24 -10.70
N ARG A 81 -5.17 6.08 -11.62
CA ARG A 81 -5.97 6.63 -12.73
C ARG A 81 -6.55 5.55 -13.63
N ARG A 82 -5.80 4.47 -13.88
CA ARG A 82 -6.29 3.33 -14.68
C ARG A 82 -7.33 2.51 -13.93
N LEU A 83 -7.07 2.19 -12.67
CA LEU A 83 -7.93 1.33 -11.85
C LEU A 83 -9.20 2.04 -11.37
N ARG A 84 -9.18 3.37 -11.25
CA ARG A 84 -10.30 4.20 -10.80
C ARG A 84 -10.98 3.63 -9.54
N PRO A 85 -10.24 3.48 -8.43
CA PRO A 85 -10.79 2.89 -7.23
C PRO A 85 -11.93 3.74 -6.66
N GLN A 86 -12.95 3.09 -6.12
CA GLN A 86 -13.94 3.72 -5.26
C GLN A 86 -13.46 3.77 -3.82
N VAL A 87 -12.65 2.76 -3.44
CA VAL A 87 -11.99 2.70 -2.13
C VAL A 87 -10.50 2.42 -2.35
N LEU A 88 -9.65 3.22 -1.71
CA LEU A 88 -8.22 3.00 -1.62
C LEU A 88 -7.86 2.67 -0.17
N HIS A 89 -7.48 1.42 0.09
CA HIS A 89 -6.98 0.94 1.37
C HIS A 89 -5.46 0.94 1.36
N ILE A 90 -4.84 1.59 2.34
CA ILE A 90 -3.39 1.74 2.46
C ILE A 90 -2.95 1.03 3.73
N ASP A 91 -2.25 -0.08 3.57
CA ASP A 91 -1.73 -0.91 4.66
C ASP A 91 -0.27 -0.49 4.94
N GLU A 92 -0.12 0.77 5.33
CA GLU A 92 1.14 1.45 5.65
C GLU A 92 0.89 2.45 6.77
N GLU A 93 1.94 2.76 7.56
CA GLU A 93 1.85 3.70 8.67
C GLU A 93 1.52 5.14 8.21
N SER A 94 0.79 5.88 9.04
CA SER A 94 0.32 7.24 8.75
C SER A 94 1.44 8.20 8.35
N PHE A 95 2.57 8.12 9.02
CA PHE A 95 3.75 8.99 8.84
C PHE A 95 4.67 8.56 7.69
N ASN A 96 4.32 7.54 6.91
CA ASN A 96 5.11 7.12 5.75
C ASN A 96 4.82 8.00 4.52
N LEU A 97 5.87 8.31 3.76
CA LEU A 97 5.72 9.04 2.49
C LEU A 97 4.80 8.29 1.51
N ALA A 98 4.84 6.98 1.49
CA ALA A 98 3.95 6.16 0.66
C ALA A 98 2.47 6.38 1.02
N THR A 99 2.13 6.48 2.31
CA THR A 99 0.76 6.77 2.78
C THR A 99 0.33 8.17 2.35
N PHE A 100 1.18 9.19 2.61
CA PHE A 100 0.93 10.56 2.17
C PHE A 100 0.70 10.63 0.65
N GLN A 101 1.57 10.01 -0.15
CA GLN A 101 1.44 9.94 -1.60
C GLN A 101 0.10 9.32 -2.01
N ALA A 102 -0.24 8.17 -1.44
CA ALA A 102 -1.44 7.42 -1.78
C ALA A 102 -2.72 8.18 -1.40
N MET A 103 -2.75 8.79 -0.21
CA MET A 103 -3.86 9.62 0.26
C MET A 103 -4.10 10.80 -0.68
N ARG A 104 -3.05 11.57 -0.99
CA ARG A 104 -3.15 12.72 -1.90
C ARG A 104 -3.66 12.34 -3.29
N LEU A 105 -3.15 11.25 -3.84
CA LEU A 105 -3.56 10.76 -5.16
C LEU A 105 -4.97 10.19 -5.13
N GLY A 106 -5.32 9.41 -4.11
CA GLY A 106 -6.64 8.81 -3.99
C GLY A 106 -7.74 9.86 -3.83
N VAL A 107 -7.55 10.84 -2.93
CA VAL A 107 -8.48 11.95 -2.72
C VAL A 107 -8.66 12.77 -4.00
N ALA A 108 -7.56 13.10 -4.70
CA ALA A 108 -7.61 13.83 -5.95
C ALA A 108 -8.38 13.09 -7.07
N LEU A 109 -8.48 11.76 -6.98
CA LEU A 109 -9.26 10.92 -7.90
C LEU A 109 -10.68 10.63 -7.42
N GLY A 110 -11.11 11.21 -6.29
CA GLY A 110 -12.43 11.01 -5.72
C GLY A 110 -12.64 9.65 -5.02
N ALA A 111 -11.56 8.92 -4.71
CA ALA A 111 -11.65 7.68 -3.97
C ALA A 111 -11.87 7.96 -2.47
N ARG A 112 -12.62 7.08 -1.80
CA ARG A 112 -12.64 7.02 -0.33
C ARG A 112 -11.36 6.33 0.12
N CYS A 113 -10.52 7.06 0.87
CA CYS A 113 -9.23 6.57 1.32
C CYS A 113 -9.28 6.17 2.78
N CYS A 114 -8.68 5.05 3.12
CA CYS A 114 -8.43 4.63 4.49
C CYS A 114 -7.03 4.01 4.58
N PHE A 115 -6.42 4.13 5.73
CA PHE A 115 -5.14 3.49 6.02
C PHE A 115 -5.23 2.71 7.33
N TYR A 116 -4.34 1.74 7.47
CA TYR A 116 -4.18 0.98 8.70
C TYR A 116 -2.97 1.50 9.45
N ASN A 117 -3.20 1.99 10.67
CA ASN A 117 -2.13 2.46 11.54
C ASN A 117 -1.90 1.43 12.66
N TYR A 118 -0.67 0.93 12.75
CA TYR A 118 -0.25 -0.01 13.79
C TYR A 118 0.42 0.71 14.97
N ALA A 119 0.54 2.04 14.93
CA ALA A 119 1.15 2.82 16.00
C ALA A 119 0.26 2.77 17.26
N ASN A 120 0.72 2.01 18.25
CA ASN A 120 0.06 1.88 19.57
C ASN A 120 0.71 2.79 20.64
N ILE A 121 1.67 3.62 20.23
CA ILE A 121 2.38 4.58 21.08
C ILE A 121 2.28 5.94 20.41
N ASP A 122 1.71 6.91 21.12
CA ASP A 122 1.70 8.30 20.68
C ASP A 122 3.14 8.84 20.70
N ARG A 123 3.68 9.12 19.52
CA ARG A 123 5.03 9.63 19.33
C ARG A 123 4.98 10.89 18.48
N PHE A 124 5.67 11.91 18.96
CA PHE A 124 5.94 13.07 18.14
C PHE A 124 7.00 12.71 17.09
N TYR A 125 6.64 12.76 15.81
CA TYR A 125 7.57 12.56 14.71
C TYR A 125 8.15 13.91 14.27
N PRO A 126 9.49 14.01 14.12
CA PRO A 126 10.10 15.24 13.61
C PRO A 126 9.75 15.45 12.12
N PRO A 127 9.91 16.68 11.59
CA PRO A 127 9.81 16.91 10.15
C PRO A 127 10.80 16.00 9.36
N PRO A 128 10.40 15.51 8.17
CA PRO A 128 9.14 15.76 7.45
C PRO A 128 7.99 14.85 7.85
N PHE A 129 8.19 13.87 8.73
CA PHE A 129 7.23 12.79 8.99
C PHE A 129 5.92 13.29 9.59
N ASN A 130 5.97 14.27 10.49
CA ASN A 130 4.78 14.91 11.05
C ASN A 130 3.96 15.70 10.01
N LEU A 131 4.56 16.05 8.86
CA LEU A 131 3.84 16.71 7.77
C LEU A 131 3.08 15.71 6.91
N PHE A 132 3.54 14.45 6.85
CA PHE A 132 2.88 13.41 6.08
C PHE A 132 1.52 13.00 6.67
N GLU A 133 1.28 13.27 7.95
CA GLU A 133 0.00 13.00 8.61
C GLU A 133 -1.06 14.09 8.39
N ARG A 134 -0.72 15.15 7.65
CA ARG A 134 -1.64 16.25 7.33
C ARG A 134 -2.28 16.01 5.95
N TYR A 135 -3.36 15.25 5.89
CA TYR A 135 -4.13 15.03 4.68
C TYR A 135 -5.57 15.46 4.80
#